data_b1302ca9b71c3ae53e76e26313ad9302
#
_entry.id   b1302ca9b71c3ae53e76e26313ad9302
#
_cell.length_a   1.000
_cell.length_b   1.000
_cell.length_c   1.000
_cell.angle_alpha   90.00
_cell.angle_beta   90.00
_cell.angle_gamma   90.00
#
_symmetry.space_group_name_H-M   'P 1'
#
loop_
_entity.id
_entity.type
_entity.pdbx_description
1 polymer ?
#
loop_
_entity_poly.entity_id
_entity_poly.type
_entity_poly.pdbx_seq_one_letter_code
_entity_poly.pdbx_strand_id
1 'polypeptide(L)'
;MKRIIATLLCLSLSLFAAIPALGEGARGRVVDCEEWVSLRAAPDTSAQRLAQVPLGAEVTEVALAGNGFAACVYEGQAGYILVEYLAVEQSAAASMYVVNCEEWVSLRAAPDTSAERLAKVPLGAEVTGCVSAANGFIACSYAGQAGYILDDHLSDSRVGGRYDRTLADEPFAGARVVIEAGVTAAGEAVRASAYAEDGALLWRRELATGQRTELTLVDGFLGGTEKRPLVYLYAMGDGLNAYDAKSGEAAWRVPTDAVNLGGSITHAFAGDGTLYMGGYYGPEPVAISGAGEVLWQARTSDDIYWLTDIQVTDEGVLAAYEMVGFEGNDMRPGTVLYDRETGKTLRVEVG
;
A
#
# COMPACT_ATOMS: atom_id res chain seq x y z
N MET A 1 61.63 22.00 32.25
CA MET A 1 60.57 22.68 31.48
C MET A 1 60.12 21.74 30.36
N LYS A 2 59.04 21.02 30.58
CA LYS A 2 58.42 20.10 29.56
C LYS A 2 57.22 20.81 28.94
N ARG A 3 57.30 21.08 27.65
CA ARG A 3 56.19 21.66 26.88
C ARG A 3 55.26 20.53 26.51
N ILE A 4 53.99 20.60 26.97
CA ILE A 4 52.88 19.73 26.58
C ILE A 4 52.23 20.41 25.37
N ILE A 5 52.31 19.76 24.22
CA ILE A 5 51.57 20.14 23.00
C ILE A 5 50.21 19.44 23.09
N ALA A 6 49.14 20.20 23.32
CA ALA A 6 47.78 19.74 23.23
C ALA A 6 47.35 19.78 21.77
N THR A 7 47.19 18.60 21.17
CA THR A 7 46.62 18.45 19.84
C THR A 7 45.08 18.53 19.97
N LEU A 8 44.52 19.65 19.49
CA LEU A 8 43.07 19.80 19.37
C LEU A 8 42.58 18.93 18.21
N LEU A 9 41.91 17.85 18.55
CA LEU A 9 41.16 17.00 17.58
C LEU A 9 39.84 17.70 17.30
N CYS A 10 39.75 18.46 16.20
CA CYS A 10 38.48 18.97 15.68
C CYS A 10 37.63 17.80 15.16
N LEU A 11 36.70 17.34 15.97
CA LEU A 11 35.66 16.43 15.55
C LEU A 11 34.64 17.26 14.77
N SER A 12 34.77 17.30 13.44
CA SER A 12 33.71 17.81 12.55
C SER A 12 32.55 16.82 12.56
N LEU A 13 31.57 17.09 13.42
CA LEU A 13 30.28 16.39 13.38
C LEU A 13 29.55 16.85 12.11
N SER A 14 29.73 16.13 11.01
CA SER A 14 28.94 16.31 9.81
C SER A 14 27.51 15.91 10.15
N LEU A 15 26.65 16.91 10.27
CA LEU A 15 25.20 16.72 10.35
C LEU A 15 24.73 16.17 9.00
N PHE A 16 24.76 14.84 8.83
CA PHE A 16 24.09 14.21 7.74
C PHE A 16 22.59 14.40 7.97
N ALA A 17 21.96 15.27 7.19
CA ALA A 17 20.53 15.23 7.02
C ALA A 17 20.21 13.80 6.55
N ALA A 18 19.38 13.08 7.30
CA ALA A 18 18.91 11.76 6.93
C ALA A 18 18.22 11.87 5.56
N ILE A 19 18.83 11.30 4.53
CA ILE A 19 18.20 11.11 3.24
C ILE A 19 17.09 10.08 3.53
N PRO A 20 15.81 10.35 3.21
CA PRO A 20 14.77 9.37 3.41
C PRO A 20 15.15 8.10 2.66
N ALA A 21 15.14 6.96 3.36
CA ALA A 21 15.40 5.65 2.78
C ALA A 21 14.27 5.37 1.78
N LEU A 22 14.60 5.52 0.51
CA LEU A 22 13.75 5.07 -0.58
C LEU A 22 13.81 3.54 -0.59
N GLY A 23 12.66 2.90 -0.73
CA GLY A 23 12.53 1.45 -0.76
C GLY A 23 13.54 0.78 -1.67
N GLU A 24 13.87 -0.49 -1.45
CA GLU A 24 14.99 -1.26 -2.02
C GLU A 24 15.32 -0.87 -3.46
N GLY A 25 16.47 -0.20 -3.62
CA GLY A 25 16.73 0.89 -4.50
C GLY A 25 16.82 0.54 -5.99
N ALA A 26 16.29 1.44 -6.78
CA ALA A 26 16.62 1.51 -8.21
C ALA A 26 18.14 1.50 -8.37
N ARG A 27 18.64 0.70 -9.33
CA ARG A 27 20.05 0.69 -9.69
C ARG A 27 20.27 1.60 -10.89
N GLY A 28 21.43 2.21 -10.95
CA GLY A 28 21.81 3.04 -12.09
C GLY A 28 23.21 2.68 -12.54
N ARG A 29 23.50 3.04 -13.77
CA ARG A 29 24.83 2.90 -14.37
C ARG A 29 25.27 4.25 -14.87
N VAL A 30 26.52 4.62 -14.61
CA VAL A 30 27.11 5.86 -15.15
C VAL A 30 27.32 5.73 -16.64
N VAL A 31 26.77 6.69 -17.42
CA VAL A 31 26.81 6.76 -18.88
C VAL A 31 27.18 8.18 -19.32
N ASP A 32 27.38 8.36 -20.63
CA ASP A 32 27.53 9.65 -21.31
C ASP A 32 28.61 10.59 -20.74
N CYS A 33 29.65 10.04 -20.10
CA CYS A 33 30.85 10.76 -19.68
C CYS A 33 32.12 10.17 -20.34
N GLU A 34 33.22 10.92 -20.36
CA GLU A 34 34.46 10.43 -20.97
C GLU A 34 35.12 9.35 -20.11
N GLU A 35 35.31 9.57 -18.82
CA GLU A 35 35.99 8.62 -17.92
C GLU A 35 35.23 8.42 -16.61
N TRP A 36 34.72 9.48 -16.02
CA TRP A 36 34.03 9.45 -14.71
C TRP A 36 33.13 10.67 -14.50
N VAL A 37 32.22 10.58 -13.51
CA VAL A 37 31.40 11.67 -13.03
C VAL A 37 31.66 11.95 -11.55
N SER A 38 31.29 13.15 -11.06
CA SER A 38 31.43 13.51 -9.66
C SER A 38 30.25 13.04 -8.83
N LEU A 39 30.50 12.24 -7.81
CA LEU A 39 29.58 12.09 -6.68
C LEU A 39 29.74 13.28 -5.75
N ARG A 40 28.68 14.03 -5.48
CA ARG A 40 28.71 15.29 -4.74
C ARG A 40 27.98 15.23 -3.41
N ALA A 41 28.36 16.10 -2.46
CA ALA A 41 27.76 16.16 -1.14
C ALA A 41 26.36 16.81 -1.11
N ALA A 42 25.98 17.55 -2.15
CA ALA A 42 24.67 18.18 -2.31
C ALA A 42 24.27 18.22 -3.79
N PRO A 43 22.98 18.38 -4.14
CA PRO A 43 22.50 18.45 -5.52
C PRO A 43 22.82 19.81 -6.16
N ASP A 44 24.10 20.10 -6.28
CA ASP A 44 24.67 21.34 -6.81
C ASP A 44 26.04 21.08 -7.43
N THR A 45 26.30 21.65 -8.62
CA THR A 45 27.57 21.49 -9.33
C THR A 45 28.76 22.12 -8.61
N SER A 46 28.54 23.09 -7.71
CA SER A 46 29.56 23.71 -6.85
C SER A 46 29.81 22.92 -5.57
N ALA A 47 28.96 21.96 -5.21
CA ALA A 47 29.11 21.17 -3.98
C ALA A 47 30.40 20.33 -4.00
N GLN A 48 30.91 20.04 -2.82
CA GLN A 48 32.11 19.23 -2.63
C GLN A 48 31.97 17.86 -3.35
N ARG A 49 33.00 17.50 -4.13
CA ARG A 49 33.08 16.15 -4.72
C ARG A 49 33.50 15.16 -3.63
N LEU A 50 32.72 14.14 -3.43
CA LEU A 50 32.97 13.04 -2.49
C LEU A 50 33.77 11.92 -3.14
N ALA A 51 33.44 11.57 -4.40
CA ALA A 51 34.11 10.52 -5.17
C ALA A 51 34.11 10.84 -6.68
N GLN A 52 34.95 10.11 -7.42
CA GLN A 52 34.87 9.97 -8.88
C GLN A 52 34.24 8.61 -9.17
N VAL A 53 33.13 8.62 -9.87
CA VAL A 53 32.40 7.41 -10.25
C VAL A 53 32.70 7.11 -11.72
N PRO A 54 33.40 6.00 -12.04
CA PRO A 54 33.83 5.69 -13.41
C PRO A 54 32.65 5.48 -14.37
N LEU A 55 32.89 5.73 -15.65
CA LEU A 55 31.97 5.33 -16.72
C LEU A 55 31.66 3.82 -16.62
N GLY A 56 30.37 3.45 -16.69
CA GLY A 56 29.90 2.10 -16.57
C GLY A 56 29.79 1.56 -15.14
N ALA A 57 30.20 2.32 -14.12
CA ALA A 57 30.03 1.92 -12.71
C ALA A 57 28.56 1.87 -12.31
N GLU A 58 28.23 0.89 -11.49
CA GLU A 58 26.88 0.75 -10.90
C GLU A 58 26.76 1.61 -9.66
N VAL A 59 25.62 2.27 -9.51
CA VAL A 59 25.19 2.97 -8.31
C VAL A 59 23.86 2.41 -7.84
N THR A 60 23.61 2.41 -6.56
CA THR A 60 22.40 1.89 -5.93
C THR A 60 21.61 3.00 -5.26
N GLU A 61 20.38 2.71 -4.81
CA GLU A 61 19.51 3.65 -4.11
C GLU A 61 19.29 4.95 -4.90
N VAL A 62 19.12 4.83 -6.22
CA VAL A 62 18.98 5.99 -7.10
C VAL A 62 17.60 6.63 -6.95
N ALA A 63 17.58 7.93 -6.62
CA ALA A 63 16.39 8.73 -6.46
C ALA A 63 16.57 10.15 -7.01
N LEU A 64 15.54 10.71 -7.65
CA LEU A 64 15.58 12.09 -8.11
C LEU A 64 15.66 13.07 -6.91
N ALA A 65 16.62 13.97 -6.91
CA ALA A 65 16.88 14.89 -5.80
C ALA A 65 16.60 16.38 -6.13
N GLY A 66 16.02 16.67 -7.29
CA GLY A 66 15.83 18.04 -7.78
C GLY A 66 17.10 18.62 -8.45
N ASN A 67 16.97 19.81 -9.05
CA ASN A 67 18.05 20.56 -9.74
C ASN A 67 18.81 19.74 -10.80
N GLY A 68 18.19 18.71 -11.39
CA GLY A 68 18.84 17.82 -12.34
C GLY A 68 19.80 16.80 -11.74
N PHE A 69 19.74 16.58 -10.42
CA PHE A 69 20.53 15.57 -9.71
C PHE A 69 19.69 14.38 -9.27
N ALA A 70 20.34 13.22 -9.15
CA ALA A 70 19.85 12.05 -8.45
C ALA A 70 20.72 11.78 -7.21
N ALA A 71 20.08 11.51 -6.08
CA ALA A 71 20.72 10.91 -4.93
C ALA A 71 21.06 9.46 -5.27
N CYS A 72 22.21 8.96 -4.85
CA CYS A 72 22.61 7.57 -5.06
C CYS A 72 23.69 7.15 -4.07
N VAL A 73 23.97 5.85 -4.01
CA VAL A 73 25.08 5.27 -3.24
C VAL A 73 26.06 4.61 -4.19
N TYR A 74 27.32 4.98 -4.09
CA TYR A 74 28.44 4.37 -4.79
C TYR A 74 29.47 3.86 -3.76
N GLU A 75 29.80 2.55 -3.80
CA GLU A 75 30.72 1.89 -2.87
C GLU A 75 30.42 2.21 -1.38
N GLY A 76 29.12 2.27 -1.04
CA GLY A 76 28.66 2.58 0.34
C GLY A 76 28.69 4.07 0.70
N GLN A 77 29.08 4.96 -0.22
CA GLN A 77 29.07 6.39 -0.01
C GLN A 77 27.86 7.05 -0.68
N ALA A 78 26.98 7.64 0.14
CA ALA A 78 25.83 8.39 -0.35
C ALA A 78 26.26 9.77 -0.90
N GLY A 79 25.60 10.20 -1.98
CA GLY A 79 25.85 11.50 -2.61
C GLY A 79 24.90 11.75 -3.78
N TYR A 80 25.28 12.71 -4.64
CA TYR A 80 24.46 13.19 -5.75
C TYR A 80 25.23 13.18 -7.05
N ILE A 81 24.61 12.67 -8.13
CA ILE A 81 25.14 12.68 -9.50
C ILE A 81 24.12 13.39 -10.40
N LEU A 82 24.57 14.14 -11.41
CA LEU A 82 23.68 14.70 -12.43
C LEU A 82 22.97 13.57 -13.18
N VAL A 83 21.65 13.71 -13.34
CA VAL A 83 20.79 12.70 -13.98
C VAL A 83 21.20 12.42 -15.41
N GLU A 84 21.74 13.40 -16.14
CA GLU A 84 22.21 13.25 -17.51
C GLU A 84 23.32 12.20 -17.66
N TYR A 85 24.03 11.87 -16.57
CA TYR A 85 25.09 10.86 -16.56
C TYR A 85 24.64 9.52 -15.95
N LEU A 86 23.36 9.31 -15.72
CA LEU A 86 22.82 8.07 -15.14
C LEU A 86 21.82 7.41 -16.06
N ALA A 87 22.18 6.25 -16.60
CA ALA A 87 21.19 5.29 -17.08
C ALA A 87 20.68 4.53 -15.86
N VAL A 88 19.50 4.89 -15.37
CA VAL A 88 18.86 4.18 -14.27
C VAL A 88 18.29 2.88 -14.84
N GLU A 89 18.80 1.73 -14.38
CA GLU A 89 18.15 0.45 -14.59
C GLU A 89 16.90 0.45 -13.69
N GLN A 90 15.80 0.89 -14.27
CA GLN A 90 14.52 0.79 -13.62
C GLN A 90 14.20 -0.70 -13.44
N SER A 91 14.10 -1.18 -12.20
CA SER A 91 13.05 -2.17 -11.91
C SER A 91 11.79 -1.51 -12.48
N ALA A 92 11.15 -2.10 -13.48
CA ALA A 92 10.16 -1.48 -14.36
C ALA A 92 9.44 -0.34 -13.64
N ALA A 93 9.86 0.90 -13.89
CA ALA A 93 9.30 2.07 -13.21
C ALA A 93 7.81 2.01 -13.47
N ALA A 94 7.05 1.85 -12.42
CA ALA A 94 5.63 1.62 -12.52
C ALA A 94 5.05 2.76 -13.34
N SER A 95 4.45 2.45 -14.48
CA SER A 95 3.57 3.39 -15.16
C SER A 95 2.35 3.54 -14.28
N MET A 96 1.94 4.77 -14.03
CA MET A 96 0.69 5.07 -13.36
C MET A 96 -0.19 5.89 -14.30
N TYR A 97 -1.47 5.96 -13.97
CA TYR A 97 -2.46 6.67 -14.77
C TYR A 97 -3.12 7.75 -13.93
N VAL A 98 -3.36 8.92 -14.55
CA VAL A 98 -4.06 10.02 -13.90
C VAL A 98 -5.52 9.64 -13.69
N VAL A 99 -5.96 9.75 -12.43
CA VAL A 99 -7.30 9.40 -11.95
C VAL A 99 -7.84 10.51 -11.03
N ASN A 100 -9.05 10.36 -10.52
CA ASN A 100 -9.64 11.22 -9.48
C ASN A 100 -9.60 12.72 -9.79
N CYS A 101 -9.81 13.10 -11.04
CA CYS A 101 -9.96 14.50 -11.46
C CYS A 101 -11.06 14.61 -12.53
N GLU A 102 -11.58 15.81 -12.77
CA GLU A 102 -12.60 16.02 -13.79
C GLU A 102 -12.01 15.97 -15.21
N GLU A 103 -10.92 16.69 -15.46
CA GLU A 103 -10.31 16.79 -16.77
C GLU A 103 -8.79 16.54 -16.74
N TRP A 104 -8.07 17.08 -15.75
CA TRP A 104 -6.61 17.03 -15.66
C TRP A 104 -6.11 17.30 -14.26
N VAL A 105 -4.85 16.93 -14.00
CA VAL A 105 -4.09 17.24 -12.78
C VAL A 105 -2.86 18.08 -13.10
N SER A 106 -2.29 18.74 -12.10
CA SER A 106 -1.06 19.52 -12.26
C SER A 106 0.18 18.65 -12.10
N LEU A 107 1.05 18.62 -13.11
CA LEU A 107 2.44 18.23 -12.93
C LEU A 107 3.19 19.44 -12.37
N ARG A 108 3.85 19.30 -11.22
CA ARG A 108 4.47 20.40 -10.47
C ARG A 108 5.98 20.29 -10.43
N ALA A 109 6.65 21.44 -10.24
CA ALA A 109 8.11 21.52 -10.16
C ALA A 109 8.69 20.98 -8.84
N ALA A 110 7.88 20.90 -7.77
CA ALA A 110 8.25 20.37 -6.46
C ALA A 110 7.05 19.63 -5.84
N PRO A 111 7.28 18.75 -4.82
CA PRO A 111 6.23 18.02 -4.12
C PRO A 111 5.48 18.95 -3.13
N ASP A 112 4.83 19.96 -3.66
CA ASP A 112 4.07 20.97 -2.94
C ASP A 112 2.93 21.50 -3.82
N THR A 113 1.73 21.64 -3.24
CA THR A 113 0.53 22.14 -3.95
C THR A 113 0.67 23.61 -4.38
N SER A 114 1.54 24.40 -3.77
CA SER A 114 1.87 25.78 -4.15
C SER A 114 2.96 25.88 -5.21
N ALA A 115 3.69 24.78 -5.50
CA ALA A 115 4.77 24.78 -6.48
C ALA A 115 4.26 25.09 -7.90
N GLU A 116 5.13 25.65 -8.74
CA GLU A 116 4.84 25.97 -10.13
C GLU A 116 4.28 24.76 -10.88
N ARG A 117 3.20 24.97 -11.64
CA ARG A 117 2.67 23.95 -12.53
C ARG A 117 3.44 23.92 -13.84
N LEU A 118 4.10 22.81 -14.11
CA LEU A 118 4.87 22.56 -15.33
C LEU A 118 3.96 22.16 -16.50
N ALA A 119 2.96 21.31 -16.22
CA ALA A 119 2.02 20.84 -17.24
C ALA A 119 0.64 20.52 -16.65
N LYS A 120 -0.37 20.43 -17.52
CA LYS A 120 -1.66 19.78 -17.27
C LYS A 120 -1.59 18.36 -17.81
N VAL A 121 -1.82 17.39 -16.95
CA VAL A 121 -1.83 15.97 -17.31
C VAL A 121 -3.28 15.51 -17.35
N PRO A 122 -3.82 15.12 -18.52
CA PRO A 122 -5.22 14.75 -18.67
C PRO A 122 -5.62 13.53 -17.86
N LEU A 123 -6.89 13.44 -17.48
CA LEU A 123 -7.49 12.23 -16.92
C LEU A 123 -7.23 11.02 -17.83
N GLY A 124 -6.79 9.91 -17.25
CA GLY A 124 -6.44 8.67 -17.96
C GLY A 124 -5.08 8.70 -18.68
N ALA A 125 -4.35 9.80 -18.62
CA ALA A 125 -2.99 9.87 -19.20
C ALA A 125 -2.03 8.99 -18.40
N GLU A 126 -1.15 8.30 -19.12
CA GLU A 126 -0.06 7.52 -18.54
C GLU A 126 1.09 8.45 -18.15
N VAL A 127 1.60 8.28 -16.93
CA VAL A 127 2.83 8.87 -16.43
C VAL A 127 3.81 7.75 -16.11
N THR A 128 5.09 7.99 -16.36
CA THR A 128 6.15 6.96 -16.26
C THR A 128 7.19 7.35 -15.24
N GLY A 129 8.03 6.42 -14.80
CA GLY A 129 9.09 6.72 -13.85
C GLY A 129 8.56 7.08 -12.46
N CYS A 130 7.42 6.51 -12.09
CA CYS A 130 6.73 6.84 -10.85
C CYS A 130 7.51 6.35 -9.63
N VAL A 131 7.90 7.29 -8.77
CA VAL A 131 8.61 7.04 -7.51
C VAL A 131 7.96 7.88 -6.42
N SER A 132 7.78 7.28 -5.25
CA SER A 132 7.24 7.98 -4.08
C SER A 132 8.11 9.19 -3.71
N ALA A 133 7.47 10.31 -3.36
CA ALA A 133 8.11 11.54 -2.95
C ALA A 133 7.47 12.07 -1.65
N ALA A 134 8.06 13.11 -1.05
CA ALA A 134 7.53 13.72 0.17
C ALA A 134 6.13 14.31 -0.02
N ASN A 135 5.42 14.57 1.09
CA ASN A 135 4.13 15.26 1.16
C ASN A 135 3.00 14.63 0.34
N GLY A 136 2.99 13.29 0.19
CA GLY A 136 1.96 12.59 -0.57
C GLY A 136 2.02 12.84 -2.08
N PHE A 137 3.20 13.12 -2.62
CA PHE A 137 3.44 13.26 -4.05
C PHE A 137 4.16 12.05 -4.62
N ILE A 138 3.96 11.82 -5.92
CA ILE A 138 4.71 10.89 -6.76
C ILE A 138 5.57 11.72 -7.72
N ALA A 139 6.87 11.50 -7.72
CA ALA A 139 7.75 11.97 -8.78
C ALA A 139 7.51 11.11 -10.01
N CYS A 140 7.29 11.74 -11.17
CA CYS A 140 6.96 11.04 -12.40
C CYS A 140 7.34 11.87 -13.62
N SER A 141 7.21 11.30 -14.80
CA SER A 141 7.40 11.98 -16.09
C SER A 141 6.15 11.88 -16.95
N TYR A 142 5.75 12.99 -17.52
CA TYR A 142 4.70 13.08 -18.54
C TYR A 142 5.20 13.78 -19.79
N ALA A 143 5.06 13.13 -20.95
CA ALA A 143 5.52 13.64 -22.25
C ALA A 143 7.00 14.11 -22.24
N GLY A 144 7.84 13.40 -21.48
CA GLY A 144 9.28 13.71 -21.33
C GLY A 144 9.60 14.81 -20.30
N GLN A 145 8.60 15.39 -19.65
CA GLN A 145 8.79 16.39 -18.62
C GLN A 145 8.67 15.75 -17.23
N ALA A 146 9.74 15.80 -16.43
CA ALA A 146 9.73 15.33 -15.05
C ALA A 146 9.05 16.35 -14.13
N GLY A 147 8.38 15.83 -13.08
CA GLY A 147 7.72 16.65 -12.07
C GLY A 147 7.03 15.79 -11.02
N TYR A 148 6.07 16.39 -10.33
CA TYR A 148 5.39 15.79 -9.19
C TYR A 148 3.88 15.90 -9.35
N ILE A 149 3.17 14.81 -9.06
CA ILE A 149 1.70 14.73 -9.00
C ILE A 149 1.32 14.20 -7.63
N LEU A 150 0.25 14.73 -7.03
CA LEU A 150 -0.32 14.15 -5.81
C LEU A 150 -0.70 12.69 -6.06
N ASP A 151 -0.36 11.81 -5.13
CA ASP A 151 -0.60 10.38 -5.24
C ASP A 151 -2.09 10.01 -5.31
N ASP A 152 -2.96 10.80 -4.69
CA ASP A 152 -4.43 10.68 -4.79
C ASP A 152 -4.96 10.76 -6.23
N HIS A 153 -4.19 11.35 -7.12
CA HIS A 153 -4.52 11.48 -8.54
C HIS A 153 -3.81 10.46 -9.43
N LEU A 154 -3.16 9.45 -8.85
CA LEU A 154 -2.46 8.41 -9.60
C LEU A 154 -2.91 7.02 -9.18
N SER A 155 -3.02 6.12 -10.17
CA SER A 155 -3.33 4.69 -9.96
C SER A 155 -2.46 3.85 -10.88
N ASP A 156 -2.11 2.66 -10.46
CA ASP A 156 -1.46 1.63 -11.27
C ASP A 156 -2.43 1.02 -12.31
N SER A 157 -3.71 1.31 -12.16
CA SER A 157 -4.76 0.93 -13.12
C SER A 157 -5.18 2.12 -13.99
N ARG A 158 -5.31 1.91 -15.30
CA ARG A 158 -5.78 2.90 -16.31
C ARG A 158 -7.19 3.41 -16.03
N VAL A 159 -7.82 2.87 -15.06
CA VAL A 159 -9.23 3.03 -14.79
C VAL A 159 -9.43 4.07 -13.70
N GLY A 160 -9.66 5.30 -14.13
CA GLY A 160 -10.02 6.41 -13.26
C GLY A 160 -11.26 6.10 -12.42
N GLY A 161 -11.13 6.23 -11.08
CA GLY A 161 -12.21 6.03 -10.14
C GLY A 161 -12.16 7.06 -9.03
N ARG A 162 -13.26 7.20 -8.32
CA ARG A 162 -13.37 8.01 -7.14
C ARG A 162 -13.40 7.10 -5.93
N TYR A 163 -12.42 7.26 -5.05
CA TYR A 163 -12.43 6.66 -3.72
C TYR A 163 -13.09 7.66 -2.77
N ASP A 164 -14.27 7.35 -2.30
CA ASP A 164 -15.10 8.26 -1.50
C ASP A 164 -15.52 7.68 -0.15
N ARG A 165 -15.10 6.44 0.15
CA ARG A 165 -15.30 5.80 1.45
C ARG A 165 -13.95 5.42 2.04
N THR A 166 -13.60 6.01 3.18
CA THR A 166 -12.44 5.57 3.99
C THR A 166 -12.89 4.41 4.87
N LEU A 167 -12.23 3.26 4.73
CA LEU A 167 -12.46 2.05 5.53
C LEU A 167 -11.53 1.99 6.74
N ALA A 168 -10.27 2.44 6.57
CA ALA A 168 -9.31 2.60 7.65
C ALA A 168 -8.37 3.78 7.34
N ASP A 169 -7.92 4.48 8.38
CA ASP A 169 -6.89 5.52 8.31
C ASP A 169 -6.21 5.60 9.69
N GLU A 170 -5.17 4.82 9.88
CA GLU A 170 -4.54 4.71 11.20
C GLU A 170 -3.06 4.30 11.12
N PRO A 171 -2.27 4.59 12.18
CA PRO A 171 -0.93 4.05 12.33
C PRO A 171 -0.96 2.52 12.44
N PHE A 172 -0.26 1.82 11.55
CA PHE A 172 -0.18 0.37 11.55
C PHE A 172 1.18 -0.11 11.05
N ALA A 173 1.81 -1.03 11.78
CA ALA A 173 3.10 -1.65 11.45
C ALA A 173 4.26 -0.65 11.19
N GLY A 174 4.21 0.55 11.78
CA GLY A 174 5.24 1.59 11.63
C GLY A 174 5.01 2.56 10.46
N ALA A 175 3.86 2.49 9.81
CA ALA A 175 3.42 3.41 8.76
C ALA A 175 2.01 3.94 9.07
N ARG A 176 1.56 4.98 8.38
CA ARG A 176 0.13 5.33 8.31
C ARG A 176 -0.48 4.54 7.16
N VAL A 177 -1.44 3.66 7.47
CA VAL A 177 -2.14 2.88 6.45
C VAL A 177 -3.53 3.45 6.23
N VAL A 178 -3.83 3.74 4.98
CA VAL A 178 -5.15 4.24 4.54
C VAL A 178 -5.76 3.20 3.61
N ILE A 179 -6.97 2.76 3.93
CA ILE A 179 -7.77 1.87 3.09
C ILE A 179 -9.02 2.62 2.65
N GLU A 180 -9.24 2.68 1.36
CA GLU A 180 -10.33 3.42 0.74
C GLU A 180 -11.07 2.54 -0.25
N ALA A 181 -12.37 2.72 -0.34
CA ALA A 181 -13.21 2.08 -1.34
C ALA A 181 -13.96 3.13 -2.18
N GLY A 182 -14.28 2.76 -3.40
CA GLY A 182 -14.98 3.66 -4.30
C GLY A 182 -15.37 2.96 -5.61
N VAL A 183 -15.82 3.75 -6.57
CA VAL A 183 -16.24 3.24 -7.89
C VAL A 183 -15.26 3.71 -8.94
N THR A 184 -14.69 2.78 -9.66
CA THR A 184 -13.79 3.00 -10.79
C THR A 184 -14.48 2.61 -12.09
N ALA A 185 -13.87 2.83 -13.26
CA ALA A 185 -14.40 2.30 -14.51
C ALA A 185 -14.29 0.75 -14.57
N ALA A 186 -13.42 0.12 -13.76
CA ALA A 186 -13.38 -1.34 -13.57
C ALA A 186 -14.42 -1.85 -12.56
N GLY A 187 -15.34 -1.02 -12.12
CA GLY A 187 -16.34 -1.38 -11.11
C GLY A 187 -16.02 -0.84 -9.73
N GLU A 188 -16.60 -1.40 -8.69
CA GLU A 188 -16.18 -1.09 -7.33
C GLU A 188 -14.73 -1.54 -7.10
N ALA A 189 -13.99 -0.73 -6.39
CA ALA A 189 -12.59 -0.97 -6.08
C ALA A 189 -12.26 -0.62 -4.63
N VAL A 190 -11.26 -1.31 -4.09
CA VAL A 190 -10.67 -1.03 -2.79
C VAL A 190 -9.17 -0.84 -2.96
N ARG A 191 -8.63 0.16 -2.26
CA ARG A 191 -7.22 0.54 -2.33
C ARG A 191 -6.64 0.65 -0.92
N ALA A 192 -5.47 0.06 -0.71
CA ALA A 192 -4.67 0.30 0.48
C ALA A 192 -3.39 1.05 0.09
N SER A 193 -3.05 2.07 0.86
CA SER A 193 -1.82 2.85 0.70
C SER A 193 -1.13 2.97 2.05
N ALA A 194 0.18 2.75 2.12
CA ALA A 194 0.98 3.00 3.31
C ALA A 194 1.91 4.18 3.10
N TYR A 195 1.99 5.05 4.10
CA TYR A 195 2.77 6.27 4.06
C TYR A 195 3.78 6.30 5.22
N ALA A 196 4.97 6.79 4.93
CA ALA A 196 5.97 7.09 5.95
C ALA A 196 5.54 8.29 6.81
N GLU A 197 6.25 8.55 7.89
CA GLU A 197 5.98 9.66 8.81
C GLU A 197 6.05 11.04 8.11
N ASP A 198 6.89 11.19 7.09
CA ASP A 198 7.01 12.39 6.26
C ASP A 198 5.94 12.52 5.17
N GLY A 199 5.00 11.57 5.10
CA GLY A 199 3.93 11.51 4.12
C GLY A 199 4.33 10.90 2.78
N ALA A 200 5.55 10.36 2.63
CA ALA A 200 5.94 9.65 1.41
C ALA A 200 5.18 8.32 1.30
N LEU A 201 4.67 8.01 0.10
CA LEU A 201 4.03 6.73 -0.17
C LEU A 201 5.09 5.62 -0.15
N LEU A 202 4.89 4.62 0.70
CA LEU A 202 5.76 3.44 0.79
C LEU A 202 5.33 2.36 -0.20
N TRP A 203 4.04 2.08 -0.23
CA TRP A 203 3.44 1.12 -1.16
C TRP A 203 1.95 1.37 -1.34
N ARG A 204 1.39 0.82 -2.43
CA ARG A 204 -0.05 0.84 -2.73
C ARG A 204 -0.48 -0.49 -3.32
N ARG A 205 -1.70 -0.94 -2.97
CA ARG A 205 -2.38 -2.09 -3.57
C ARG A 205 -3.82 -1.75 -3.86
N GLU A 206 -4.34 -2.29 -4.95
CA GLU A 206 -5.70 -2.02 -5.41
C GLU A 206 -6.33 -3.31 -5.96
N LEU A 207 -7.60 -3.52 -5.65
CA LEU A 207 -8.43 -4.56 -6.23
C LEU A 207 -9.71 -3.94 -6.78
N ALA A 208 -10.23 -4.49 -7.87
CA ALA A 208 -11.50 -4.07 -8.46
C ALA A 208 -12.36 -5.28 -8.85
N THR A 209 -13.68 -5.12 -8.73
CA THR A 209 -14.63 -6.24 -8.96
C THR A 209 -14.95 -6.50 -10.44
N GLY A 210 -14.65 -5.58 -11.33
CA GLY A 210 -15.14 -5.61 -12.71
C GLY A 210 -16.64 -5.33 -12.84
N GLN A 211 -17.34 -5.05 -11.75
CA GLN A 211 -18.79 -4.86 -11.71
C GLN A 211 -19.17 -3.54 -11.04
N ARG A 212 -20.26 -2.96 -11.48
CA ARG A 212 -20.91 -1.81 -10.84
C ARG A 212 -22.28 -2.22 -10.37
N THR A 213 -22.51 -2.16 -9.07
CA THR A 213 -23.79 -2.46 -8.46
C THR A 213 -24.10 -1.45 -7.37
N GLU A 214 -25.31 -1.51 -6.81
CA GLU A 214 -25.66 -0.75 -5.59
C GLU A 214 -25.21 -1.47 -4.31
N LEU A 215 -24.65 -2.67 -4.44
CA LEU A 215 -24.17 -3.48 -3.32
C LEU A 215 -22.70 -3.17 -3.03
N THR A 216 -22.31 -3.24 -1.77
CA THR A 216 -20.90 -3.14 -1.36
C THR A 216 -20.18 -4.46 -1.68
N LEU A 217 -19.42 -4.45 -2.78
CA LEU A 217 -18.72 -5.64 -3.28
C LEU A 217 -17.23 -5.68 -2.93
N VAL A 218 -16.75 -4.64 -2.27
CA VAL A 218 -15.36 -4.50 -1.86
C VAL A 218 -15.25 -4.12 -0.39
N ASP A 219 -14.20 -4.58 0.26
CA ASP A 219 -13.89 -4.25 1.64
C ASP A 219 -12.38 -4.30 1.90
N GLY A 220 -11.93 -3.73 3.02
CA GLY A 220 -10.55 -3.79 3.43
C GLY A 220 -10.38 -3.45 4.90
N PHE A 221 -9.44 -4.13 5.56
CA PHE A 221 -9.22 -4.00 6.99
C PHE A 221 -7.77 -4.35 7.37
N LEU A 222 -7.39 -3.96 8.58
CA LEU A 222 -6.08 -4.23 9.16
C LEU A 222 -6.15 -5.40 10.14
N GLY A 223 -5.08 -6.18 10.24
CA GLY A 223 -5.08 -7.30 11.17
C GLY A 223 -3.80 -8.14 11.13
N GLY A 224 -3.94 -9.45 11.40
CA GLY A 224 -2.82 -10.35 11.59
C GLY A 224 -2.30 -10.35 13.02
N THR A 225 -1.01 -10.53 13.22
CA THR A 225 -0.36 -10.50 14.54
C THR A 225 0.71 -9.42 14.59
N GLU A 226 1.19 -9.06 15.80
CA GLU A 226 2.31 -8.10 15.93
C GLU A 226 3.57 -8.53 15.15
N LYS A 227 3.82 -9.84 15.04
CA LYS A 227 4.96 -10.38 14.29
C LYS A 227 4.74 -10.41 12.80
N ARG A 228 3.48 -10.51 12.36
CA ARG A 228 3.06 -10.56 10.97
C ARG A 228 1.82 -9.69 10.77
N PRO A 229 1.98 -8.36 10.79
CA PRO A 229 0.89 -7.45 10.51
C PRO A 229 0.51 -7.52 9.02
N LEU A 230 -0.78 -7.63 8.73
CA LEU A 230 -1.31 -7.80 7.38
C LEU A 230 -2.36 -6.74 7.08
N VAL A 231 -2.41 -6.33 5.82
CA VAL A 231 -3.48 -5.53 5.24
C VAL A 231 -4.30 -6.45 4.35
N TYR A 232 -5.61 -6.45 4.55
CA TYR A 232 -6.54 -7.30 3.83
C TYR A 232 -7.36 -6.45 2.88
N LEU A 233 -7.44 -6.89 1.62
CA LEU A 233 -8.36 -6.32 0.62
C LEU A 233 -9.23 -7.44 0.07
N TYR A 234 -10.52 -7.20 0.03
CA TYR A 234 -11.51 -8.08 -0.56
C TYR A 234 -12.20 -7.42 -1.75
N ALA A 235 -12.35 -8.16 -2.83
CA ALA A 235 -13.17 -7.78 -3.95
C ALA A 235 -13.96 -9.00 -4.44
N MET A 236 -15.28 -8.86 -4.56
CA MET A 236 -16.15 -9.91 -5.10
C MET A 236 -15.71 -10.24 -6.53
N GLY A 237 -15.50 -11.52 -6.81
CA GLY A 237 -14.96 -12.01 -8.08
C GLY A 237 -13.43 -12.20 -8.08
N ASP A 238 -12.71 -11.48 -7.25
CA ASP A 238 -11.26 -11.71 -7.03
C ASP A 238 -11.00 -12.55 -5.77
N GLY A 239 -11.60 -12.21 -4.64
CA GLY A 239 -11.44 -12.88 -3.36
C GLY A 239 -10.76 -12.02 -2.31
N LEU A 240 -10.25 -12.66 -1.25
CA LEU A 240 -9.53 -12.03 -0.17
C LEU A 240 -8.02 -12.09 -0.42
N ASN A 241 -7.37 -10.94 -0.44
CA ASN A 241 -5.94 -10.80 -0.61
C ASN A 241 -5.33 -10.22 0.66
N ALA A 242 -4.27 -10.82 1.16
CA ALA A 242 -3.49 -10.31 2.28
C ALA A 242 -2.11 -9.85 1.82
N TYR A 243 -1.72 -8.69 2.29
CA TYR A 243 -0.43 -8.07 2.00
C TYR A 243 0.33 -7.83 3.29
N ASP A 244 1.63 -8.01 3.27
CA ASP A 244 2.50 -7.61 4.37
C ASP A 244 2.40 -6.09 4.58
N ALA A 245 2.07 -5.67 5.78
CA ALA A 245 1.77 -4.26 6.05
C ALA A 245 3.00 -3.34 5.93
N LYS A 246 4.22 -3.87 6.03
CA LYS A 246 5.46 -3.08 5.95
C LYS A 246 5.94 -2.92 4.52
N SER A 247 5.90 -4.01 3.73
CA SER A 247 6.44 -4.03 2.37
C SER A 247 5.37 -3.90 1.28
N GLY A 248 4.10 -4.16 1.61
CA GLY A 248 3.02 -4.28 0.64
C GLY A 248 3.12 -5.52 -0.24
N GLU A 249 4.06 -6.43 -0.01
CA GLU A 249 4.16 -7.67 -0.77
C GLU A 249 2.97 -8.59 -0.50
N ALA A 250 2.53 -9.32 -1.53
CA ALA A 250 1.46 -10.28 -1.39
C ALA A 250 1.89 -11.40 -0.44
N ALA A 251 1.15 -11.59 0.65
CA ALA A 251 1.39 -12.64 1.62
C ALA A 251 0.68 -13.93 1.22
N TRP A 252 -0.59 -13.83 0.86
CA TRP A 252 -1.43 -14.93 0.39
C TRP A 252 -2.75 -14.41 -0.20
N ARG A 253 -3.50 -15.31 -0.85
CA ARG A 253 -4.81 -15.04 -1.43
C ARG A 253 -5.74 -16.22 -1.26
N VAL A 254 -6.99 -15.94 -0.90
CA VAL A 254 -8.10 -16.89 -0.93
C VAL A 254 -9.07 -16.46 -2.04
N PRO A 255 -9.17 -17.20 -3.15
CA PRO A 255 -10.03 -16.82 -4.26
C PRO A 255 -11.51 -17.01 -3.91
N THR A 256 -12.41 -16.28 -4.59
CA THR A 256 -13.86 -16.28 -4.31
C THR A 256 -14.51 -17.66 -4.49
N ASP A 257 -13.97 -18.50 -5.36
CA ASP A 257 -14.46 -19.87 -5.56
C ASP A 257 -14.12 -20.82 -4.41
N ALA A 258 -13.15 -20.47 -3.58
CA ALA A 258 -12.80 -21.24 -2.38
C ALA A 258 -13.69 -20.89 -1.17
N VAL A 259 -14.21 -19.66 -1.10
CA VAL A 259 -15.09 -19.20 -0.02
C VAL A 259 -16.14 -18.24 -0.57
N ASN A 260 -17.39 -18.45 -0.20
CA ASN A 260 -18.48 -17.55 -0.57
C ASN A 260 -18.66 -16.49 0.54
N LEU A 261 -18.09 -15.30 0.36
CA LEU A 261 -18.17 -14.22 1.34
C LEU A 261 -19.34 -13.24 1.07
N GLY A 262 -19.93 -13.28 -0.13
CA GLY A 262 -20.95 -12.30 -0.53
C GLY A 262 -20.36 -10.88 -0.58
N GLY A 263 -21.08 -9.90 -0.06
CA GLY A 263 -20.62 -8.52 0.10
C GLY A 263 -20.83 -8.07 1.55
N SER A 264 -20.43 -6.84 1.88
CA SER A 264 -20.55 -6.26 3.23
C SER A 264 -19.93 -7.17 4.29
N ILE A 265 -18.60 -7.24 4.29
CA ILE A 265 -17.82 -8.17 5.11
C ILE A 265 -17.84 -7.74 6.58
N THR A 266 -18.03 -8.71 7.47
CA THR A 266 -17.73 -8.59 8.90
C THR A 266 -16.65 -9.60 9.28
N HIS A 267 -15.78 -9.24 10.25
CA HIS A 267 -14.62 -10.05 10.60
C HIS A 267 -14.20 -9.90 12.06
N ALA A 268 -13.49 -10.91 12.56
CA ALA A 268 -12.83 -10.90 13.85
C ALA A 268 -11.53 -11.71 13.81
N PHE A 269 -10.57 -11.35 14.65
CA PHE A 269 -9.29 -12.07 14.78
C PHE A 269 -9.19 -12.79 16.11
N ALA A 270 -8.69 -14.01 16.08
CA ALA A 270 -8.17 -14.66 17.28
C ALA A 270 -6.73 -14.18 17.58
N GLY A 271 -6.28 -14.39 18.82
CA GLY A 271 -4.94 -13.98 19.25
C GLY A 271 -3.78 -14.69 18.53
N ASP A 272 -4.03 -15.82 17.88
CA ASP A 272 -3.07 -16.55 17.03
C ASP A 272 -3.01 -16.06 15.60
N GLY A 273 -3.83 -15.06 15.25
CA GLY A 273 -3.94 -14.49 13.90
C GLY A 273 -4.92 -15.20 12.99
N THR A 274 -5.70 -16.17 13.48
CA THR A 274 -6.80 -16.75 12.72
C THR A 274 -7.86 -15.70 12.49
N LEU A 275 -8.24 -15.52 11.21
CA LEU A 275 -9.30 -14.63 10.76
C LEU A 275 -10.61 -15.41 10.63
N TYR A 276 -11.64 -14.94 11.30
CA TYR A 276 -13.03 -15.37 11.13
C TYR A 276 -13.78 -14.27 10.41
N MET A 277 -14.46 -14.60 9.32
CA MET A 277 -15.17 -13.61 8.53
C MET A 277 -16.33 -14.21 7.77
N GLY A 278 -17.23 -13.35 7.35
CA GLY A 278 -18.33 -13.67 6.47
C GLY A 278 -18.92 -12.41 5.87
N GLY A 279 -19.83 -12.57 4.94
CA GLY A 279 -20.50 -11.45 4.29
C GLY A 279 -21.99 -11.43 4.57
N TYR A 280 -22.59 -10.28 4.44
CA TYR A 280 -24.02 -10.09 4.67
C TYR A 280 -24.88 -11.03 3.79
N TYR A 281 -24.47 -11.23 2.54
CA TYR A 281 -25.15 -12.12 1.59
C TYR A 281 -24.55 -13.52 1.48
N GLY A 282 -23.43 -13.78 2.16
CA GLY A 282 -22.79 -15.09 2.29
C GLY A 282 -22.71 -15.45 3.77
N PRO A 283 -23.83 -15.97 4.34
CA PRO A 283 -23.98 -16.04 5.79
C PRO A 283 -23.12 -17.13 6.46
N GLU A 284 -22.41 -17.95 5.68
CA GLU A 284 -21.54 -18.98 6.23
C GLU A 284 -20.20 -18.41 6.65
N PRO A 285 -19.91 -18.27 7.96
CA PRO A 285 -18.60 -17.84 8.41
C PRO A 285 -17.50 -18.79 7.96
N VAL A 286 -16.35 -18.22 7.65
CA VAL A 286 -15.15 -18.94 7.28
C VAL A 286 -14.03 -18.63 8.27
N ALA A 287 -13.22 -19.62 8.61
CA ALA A 287 -11.98 -19.45 9.35
C ALA A 287 -10.78 -19.60 8.40
N ILE A 288 -9.89 -18.64 8.44
CA ILE A 288 -8.69 -18.59 7.61
C ILE A 288 -7.48 -18.43 8.53
N SER A 289 -6.48 -19.32 8.39
CA SER A 289 -5.26 -19.23 9.18
C SER A 289 -4.45 -17.97 8.82
N GLY A 290 -3.55 -17.53 9.69
CA GLY A 290 -2.61 -16.45 9.40
C GLY A 290 -1.71 -16.73 8.17
N ALA A 291 -1.70 -17.95 7.64
CA ALA A 291 -0.99 -18.35 6.42
C ALA A 291 -1.88 -18.35 5.17
N GLY A 292 -3.18 -18.07 5.30
CA GLY A 292 -4.13 -18.03 4.19
C GLY A 292 -4.78 -19.39 3.88
N GLU A 293 -4.66 -20.36 4.77
CA GLU A 293 -5.34 -21.65 4.62
C GLU A 293 -6.78 -21.54 5.13
N VAL A 294 -7.76 -21.95 4.35
CA VAL A 294 -9.15 -22.10 4.80
C VAL A 294 -9.22 -23.30 5.74
N LEU A 295 -9.42 -23.02 7.03
CA LEU A 295 -9.48 -24.06 8.06
C LEU A 295 -10.84 -24.76 8.04
N TRP A 296 -11.89 -23.96 7.92
CA TRP A 296 -13.27 -24.44 7.77
C TRP A 296 -14.16 -23.33 7.21
N GLN A 297 -15.27 -23.73 6.62
CA GLN A 297 -16.42 -22.87 6.34
C GLN A 297 -17.64 -23.50 7.01
N ALA A 298 -18.35 -22.71 7.79
CA ALA A 298 -19.57 -23.17 8.42
C ALA A 298 -20.60 -23.53 7.36
N ARG A 299 -21.42 -24.54 7.63
CA ARG A 299 -22.64 -24.81 6.87
C ARG A 299 -23.80 -24.36 7.71
N THR A 300 -24.46 -23.31 7.27
CA THR A 300 -25.69 -22.87 7.90
C THR A 300 -26.86 -23.76 7.42
N SER A 301 -27.90 -23.85 8.22
CA SER A 301 -29.20 -24.35 7.73
C SER A 301 -29.77 -23.32 6.77
N ASP A 302 -30.70 -23.75 5.88
CA ASP A 302 -31.34 -22.88 4.89
C ASP A 302 -32.15 -21.70 5.48
N ASP A 303 -32.14 -21.55 6.82
CA ASP A 303 -32.93 -20.60 7.58
C ASP A 303 -32.08 -19.51 8.28
N ILE A 304 -30.82 -19.27 7.86
CA ILE A 304 -29.96 -18.25 8.42
C ILE A 304 -29.55 -17.27 7.31
N TYR A 305 -29.86 -16.00 7.51
CA TYR A 305 -29.63 -14.95 6.52
C TYR A 305 -29.04 -13.70 7.15
N TRP A 306 -28.20 -12.98 6.37
CA TRP A 306 -27.70 -11.66 6.64
C TRP A 306 -26.85 -11.58 7.91
N LEU A 307 -25.63 -12.03 7.79
CA LEU A 307 -24.61 -11.94 8.83
C LEU A 307 -24.28 -10.47 9.10
N THR A 308 -24.37 -10.05 10.36
CA THR A 308 -24.17 -8.65 10.77
C THR A 308 -22.96 -8.44 11.66
N ASP A 309 -22.55 -9.45 12.42
CA ASP A 309 -21.39 -9.35 13.32
C ASP A 309 -20.75 -10.72 13.56
N ILE A 310 -19.45 -10.73 13.81
CA ILE A 310 -18.68 -11.90 14.24
C ILE A 310 -17.80 -11.52 15.41
N GLN A 311 -17.80 -12.33 16.47
CA GLN A 311 -16.98 -12.18 17.65
C GLN A 311 -16.27 -13.49 18.01
N VAL A 312 -15.01 -13.40 18.42
CA VAL A 312 -14.27 -14.53 18.99
C VAL A 312 -14.42 -14.49 20.50
N THR A 313 -15.01 -15.53 21.06
CA THR A 313 -15.27 -15.67 22.49
C THR A 313 -14.52 -16.87 23.07
N ASP A 314 -14.51 -17.03 24.39
CA ASP A 314 -13.92 -18.23 25.03
C ASP A 314 -14.69 -19.51 24.67
N GLU A 315 -16.00 -19.40 24.38
CA GLU A 315 -16.86 -20.54 24.03
C GLU A 315 -16.76 -20.95 22.55
N GLY A 316 -16.34 -20.04 21.66
CA GLY A 316 -16.31 -20.29 20.21
C GLY A 316 -16.33 -19.02 19.39
N VAL A 317 -16.84 -19.12 18.18
CA VAL A 317 -17.08 -18.00 17.26
C VAL A 317 -18.57 -17.68 17.29
N LEU A 318 -18.93 -16.53 17.82
CA LEU A 318 -20.30 -16.05 17.90
C LEU A 318 -20.59 -15.17 16.67
N ALA A 319 -21.56 -15.58 15.88
CA ALA A 319 -22.03 -14.84 14.73
C ALA A 319 -23.47 -14.33 14.98
N ALA A 320 -23.70 -13.06 14.69
CA ALA A 320 -25.02 -12.44 14.77
C ALA A 320 -25.64 -12.30 13.38
N TYR A 321 -26.93 -12.52 13.29
CA TYR A 321 -27.73 -12.51 12.06
C TYR A 321 -28.98 -11.67 12.22
N GLU A 322 -29.40 -11.00 11.14
CA GLU A 322 -30.69 -10.30 11.13
C GLU A 322 -31.88 -11.30 11.13
N MET A 323 -31.69 -12.47 10.51
CA MET A 323 -32.75 -13.46 10.42
C MET A 323 -32.18 -14.85 10.69
N VAL A 324 -32.69 -15.48 11.72
CA VAL A 324 -32.50 -16.88 12.05
C VAL A 324 -33.88 -17.53 12.04
N GLY A 325 -34.09 -18.53 11.16
CA GLY A 325 -35.31 -19.29 11.08
C GLY A 325 -35.38 -20.33 12.20
N PHE A 326 -36.56 -20.48 12.80
CA PHE A 326 -36.95 -21.58 13.63
C PHE A 326 -38.24 -22.20 13.07
N GLU A 327 -38.58 -23.42 13.43
CA GLU A 327 -39.70 -24.15 12.90
C GLU A 327 -40.95 -23.29 12.57
N GLY A 328 -41.28 -23.14 11.28
CA GLY A 328 -42.55 -22.54 10.85
C GLY A 328 -42.53 -21.12 10.32
N ASN A 329 -41.48 -20.61 9.69
CA ASN A 329 -41.38 -19.27 9.04
C ASN A 329 -41.35 -18.07 9.97
N ASP A 330 -41.10 -18.23 11.25
CA ASP A 330 -40.90 -17.07 12.19
C ASP A 330 -39.45 -16.71 12.25
N MET A 331 -39.00 -15.88 11.29
CA MET A 331 -37.61 -15.44 11.19
C MET A 331 -37.40 -14.21 12.08
N ARG A 332 -36.40 -14.26 12.97
CA ARG A 332 -36.07 -13.18 13.90
C ARG A 332 -34.56 -12.96 14.00
N PRO A 333 -34.10 -11.82 14.46
CA PRO A 333 -32.68 -11.64 14.80
C PRO A 333 -32.22 -12.73 15.77
N GLY A 334 -31.01 -13.19 15.59
CA GLY A 334 -30.47 -14.23 16.45
C GLY A 334 -28.96 -14.38 16.33
N THR A 335 -28.43 -15.33 17.11
CA THR A 335 -27.00 -15.63 17.11
C THR A 335 -26.76 -17.12 16.95
N VAL A 336 -25.62 -17.45 16.35
CA VAL A 336 -25.13 -18.82 16.22
C VAL A 336 -23.71 -18.87 16.80
N LEU A 337 -23.49 -19.79 17.72
CA LEU A 337 -22.18 -20.11 18.24
C LEU A 337 -21.59 -21.29 17.45
N TYR A 338 -20.43 -21.09 16.88
CA TYR A 338 -19.68 -22.11 16.15
C TYR A 338 -18.47 -22.58 16.95
N ASP A 339 -18.17 -23.85 16.83
CA ASP A 339 -16.93 -24.42 17.31
C ASP A 339 -15.72 -23.81 16.57
N ARG A 340 -14.73 -23.34 17.34
CA ARG A 340 -13.59 -22.58 16.80
C ARG A 340 -12.71 -23.40 15.85
N GLU A 341 -12.58 -24.70 16.09
CA GLU A 341 -11.68 -25.58 15.33
C GLU A 341 -12.35 -26.21 14.11
N THR A 342 -13.66 -26.46 14.21
CA THR A 342 -14.38 -27.26 13.20
C THR A 342 -15.47 -26.49 12.44
N GLY A 343 -15.87 -25.31 12.90
CA GLY A 343 -16.98 -24.55 12.34
C GLY A 343 -18.35 -25.19 12.56
N LYS A 344 -18.45 -26.21 13.40
CA LYS A 344 -19.74 -26.85 13.71
C LYS A 344 -20.58 -25.95 14.60
N THR A 345 -21.88 -25.88 14.33
CA THR A 345 -22.85 -25.22 15.19
C THR A 345 -22.89 -25.87 16.56
N LEU A 346 -22.62 -25.08 17.61
CA LEU A 346 -22.74 -25.49 19.01
C LEU A 346 -24.08 -25.06 19.61
N ARG A 347 -24.56 -23.86 19.26
CA ARG A 347 -25.78 -23.28 19.80
C ARG A 347 -26.39 -22.29 18.82
N VAL A 348 -27.71 -22.27 18.75
CA VAL A 348 -28.52 -21.27 18.04
C VAL A 348 -29.44 -20.59 19.05
N GLU A 349 -29.44 -19.27 19.07
CA GLU A 349 -30.32 -18.45 19.90
C GLU A 349 -31.12 -17.52 19.01
N VAL A 350 -32.45 -17.56 19.12
CA VAL A 350 -33.37 -16.67 18.41
C VAL A 350 -33.90 -15.65 19.40
N GLY A 351 -33.80 -14.34 19.03
CA GLY A 351 -34.20 -13.22 19.87
C GLY A 351 -35.72 -13.01 20.01
#